data_28f16447d10117bae07edbeeaaa135ab
#
_entry.id   28f16447d10117bae07edbeeaaa135ab
#
_cell.length_a   1.000
_cell.length_b   1.000
_cell.length_c   1.000
_cell.angle_alpha   90.00
_cell.angle_beta   90.00
_cell.angle_gamma   90.00
#
_symmetry.space_group_name_H-M   'P 1'
#
loop_
_entity.id
_entity.type
_entity.pdbx_description
1 polymer ?
#
loop_
_entity_poly.entity_id
_entity_poly.type
_entity_poly.pdbx_seq_one_letter_code
_entity_poly.pdbx_strand_id
1 'polypeptide(L)'
;ISGETKAFIEVKGVTLEEDGVVRFPDAPSERAVKHVEELIRAKKEGYDAYVFLVIQMKGVRYFTPNMDTQPEFGEVLKKAKAAGVKILAYDCQVTEDSIKIDEEVPVVLENPILWETVDPIVAWYRENKRDLPWRHDVTPYRVWVSEIMLQQTRVEAVKPYYDRFLKELPTITDLANAKEDRLMKLWEGLGYYNRVRNMQKAAIQMVEQYGGQFPESY
;
A
#
# COMPACT_ATOMS: atom_id res chain seq x y z
N ILE A 1 -8.19 32.01 -8.53
CA ILE A 1 -8.79 31.41 -7.34
C ILE A 1 -10.18 32.00 -7.24
N SER A 2 -11.17 31.28 -7.75
CA SER A 2 -12.57 31.67 -7.67
C SER A 2 -13.24 30.79 -6.60
N GLY A 3 -13.41 31.30 -5.40
CA GLY A 3 -14.13 30.64 -4.32
C GLY A 3 -14.17 31.53 -3.10
N GLU A 4 -15.20 31.39 -2.29
CA GLU A 4 -15.41 32.17 -1.05
C GLU A 4 -14.43 31.79 0.07
N THR A 5 -13.59 30.75 -0.12
CA THR A 5 -12.66 30.24 0.90
C THR A 5 -11.29 30.90 0.74
N LYS A 6 -10.78 31.52 1.80
CA LYS A 6 -9.41 32.04 1.85
C LYS A 6 -8.42 30.88 1.97
N ALA A 7 -7.29 30.97 1.27
CA ALA A 7 -6.22 29.99 1.32
C ALA A 7 -4.90 30.60 1.79
N PHE A 8 -4.14 29.84 2.56
CA PHE A 8 -2.77 30.18 2.95
C PHE A 8 -1.80 29.25 2.22
N ILE A 9 -0.78 29.82 1.61
CA ILE A 9 0.22 29.09 0.84
C ILE A 9 1.60 29.52 1.32
N GLU A 10 2.36 28.58 1.85
CA GLU A 10 3.79 28.75 2.11
C GLU A 10 4.59 28.23 0.93
N VAL A 11 5.40 29.06 0.33
CA VAL A 11 6.23 28.70 -0.82
C VAL A 11 7.69 28.51 -0.37
N LYS A 12 8.30 27.41 -0.78
CA LYS A 12 9.70 27.08 -0.53
C LYS A 12 10.43 26.79 -1.84
N GLY A 13 11.52 27.48 -2.11
CA GLY A 13 12.45 27.11 -3.19
C GLY A 13 13.29 25.89 -2.76
N VAL A 14 13.42 24.91 -3.63
CA VAL A 14 14.20 23.69 -3.40
C VAL A 14 15.30 23.61 -4.45
N THR A 15 16.55 23.53 -4.00
CA THR A 15 17.75 23.55 -4.85
C THR A 15 18.71 22.40 -4.53
N LEU A 16 18.59 21.75 -3.37
CA LEU A 16 19.43 20.61 -3.00
C LEU A 16 18.95 19.35 -3.71
N GLU A 17 19.79 18.82 -4.58
CA GLU A 17 19.53 17.60 -5.34
C GLU A 17 20.73 16.65 -5.24
N GLU A 18 20.47 15.36 -5.05
CA GLU A 18 21.42 14.26 -5.10
C GLU A 18 20.74 13.04 -5.76
N ASP A 19 21.32 12.55 -6.86
CA ASP A 19 20.86 11.37 -7.59
C ASP A 19 19.36 11.41 -8.00
N GLY A 20 18.90 12.61 -8.41
CA GLY A 20 17.50 12.85 -8.78
C GLY A 20 16.56 13.03 -7.60
N VAL A 21 17.03 13.00 -6.37
CA VAL A 21 16.25 13.22 -5.15
C VAL A 21 16.46 14.65 -4.66
N VAL A 22 15.39 15.40 -4.56
CA VAL A 22 15.46 16.77 -4.02
C VAL A 22 15.04 16.81 -2.57
N ARG A 23 15.81 17.60 -1.78
CA ARG A 23 15.64 17.69 -0.33
C ARG A 23 15.51 19.15 0.13
N PHE A 24 14.77 19.35 1.21
CA PHE A 24 14.66 20.63 1.90
C PHE A 24 14.46 20.38 3.41
N PRO A 25 15.06 21.23 4.29
CA PRO A 25 15.94 22.35 3.98
C PRO A 25 17.39 21.91 3.66
N ASP A 26 18.12 22.76 2.99
CA ASP A 26 19.56 22.63 2.73
C ASP A 26 20.42 23.02 3.94
N ALA A 27 19.87 23.87 4.81
CA ALA A 27 20.43 24.27 6.10
C ALA A 27 19.33 24.31 7.18
N PRO A 28 19.64 24.17 8.48
CA PRO A 28 18.65 24.23 9.55
C PRO A 28 17.81 25.51 9.50
N SER A 29 16.49 25.38 9.56
CA SER A 29 15.53 26.47 9.41
C SER A 29 14.34 26.35 10.35
N GLU A 30 14.47 26.82 11.59
CA GLU A 30 13.35 26.89 12.55
C GLU A 30 12.14 27.63 11.99
N ARG A 31 12.41 28.66 11.16
CA ARG A 31 11.36 29.43 10.49
C ARG A 31 10.54 28.53 9.54
N ALA A 32 11.14 27.59 8.86
CA ALA A 32 10.42 26.67 7.97
C ALA A 32 9.45 25.79 8.76
N VAL A 33 9.87 25.27 9.90
CA VAL A 33 9.02 24.47 10.81
C VAL A 33 7.85 25.30 11.31
N LYS A 34 8.13 26.52 11.83
CA LYS A 34 7.10 27.43 12.35
C LYS A 34 6.03 27.77 11.31
N HIS A 35 6.41 28.06 10.07
CA HIS A 35 5.46 28.39 9.01
C HIS A 35 4.53 27.20 8.67
N VAL A 36 5.04 25.97 8.70
CA VAL A 36 4.20 24.78 8.52
C VAL A 36 3.25 24.58 9.69
N GLU A 37 3.68 24.85 10.92
CA GLU A 37 2.78 24.84 12.10
C GLU A 37 1.67 25.89 12.01
N GLU A 38 1.96 27.07 11.45
CA GLU A 38 0.98 28.10 11.19
C GLU A 38 -0.07 27.66 10.16
N LEU A 39 0.36 26.94 9.12
CA LEU A 39 -0.56 26.33 8.15
C LEU A 39 -1.46 25.26 8.78
N ILE A 40 -0.93 24.44 9.70
CA ILE A 40 -1.75 23.47 10.45
C ILE A 40 -2.83 24.19 11.27
N ARG A 41 -2.50 25.32 11.91
CA ARG A 41 -3.48 26.13 12.65
C ARG A 41 -4.53 26.73 11.73
N ALA A 42 -4.12 27.33 10.62
CA ALA A 42 -5.03 27.89 9.63
C ALA A 42 -5.99 26.82 9.08
N LYS A 43 -5.50 25.60 8.84
CA LYS A 43 -6.36 24.49 8.39
C LYS A 43 -7.39 24.10 9.43
N LYS A 44 -7.03 24.07 10.72
CA LYS A 44 -7.97 23.81 11.84
C LYS A 44 -9.03 24.92 11.99
N GLU A 45 -8.71 26.14 11.62
CA GLU A 45 -9.62 27.29 11.61
C GLU A 45 -10.56 27.32 10.37
N GLY A 46 -10.45 26.32 9.47
CA GLY A 46 -11.33 26.17 8.31
C GLY A 46 -10.80 26.78 7.02
N TYR A 47 -9.58 27.30 7.00
CA TYR A 47 -8.95 27.80 5.78
C TYR A 47 -8.37 26.65 4.95
N ASP A 48 -8.21 26.88 3.64
CA ASP A 48 -7.34 26.02 2.84
C ASP A 48 -5.88 26.37 3.09
N ALA A 49 -5.03 25.34 3.21
CA ALA A 49 -3.63 25.51 3.53
C ALA A 49 -2.74 24.62 2.64
N TYR A 50 -1.66 25.20 2.16
CA TYR A 50 -0.75 24.56 1.21
C TYR A 50 0.71 24.83 1.58
N VAL A 51 1.55 23.80 1.53
CA VAL A 51 2.99 23.92 1.37
C VAL A 51 3.29 23.72 -0.10
N PHE A 52 3.94 24.69 -0.73
CA PHE A 52 4.25 24.66 -2.16
C PHE A 52 5.79 24.68 -2.35
N LEU A 53 6.32 23.56 -2.80
CA LEU A 53 7.75 23.34 -3.00
C LEU A 53 8.06 23.58 -4.48
N VAL A 54 8.83 24.64 -4.75
CA VAL A 54 9.26 25.03 -6.10
C VAL A 54 10.66 24.48 -6.32
N ILE A 55 10.77 23.41 -7.06
CA ILE A 55 12.02 22.74 -7.38
C ILE A 55 12.65 23.45 -8.59
N GLN A 56 13.74 24.19 -8.35
CA GLN A 56 14.35 25.09 -9.33
C GLN A 56 15.25 24.33 -10.33
N MET A 57 14.80 23.16 -10.76
CA MET A 57 15.47 22.32 -11.77
C MET A 57 14.47 21.35 -12.41
N LYS A 58 14.89 20.64 -13.44
CA LYS A 58 14.09 19.64 -14.18
C LYS A 58 14.69 18.23 -14.02
N GLY A 59 13.83 17.22 -14.23
CA GLY A 59 14.28 15.82 -14.31
C GLY A 59 14.53 15.15 -12.98
N VAL A 60 13.93 15.64 -11.89
CA VAL A 60 14.00 15.05 -10.56
C VAL A 60 12.99 13.91 -10.40
N ARG A 61 13.29 12.95 -9.53
CA ARG A 61 12.47 11.75 -9.29
C ARG A 61 11.39 12.01 -8.25
N TYR A 62 11.77 12.59 -7.11
CA TYR A 62 10.86 12.94 -6.03
C TYR A 62 11.48 13.93 -5.06
N PHE A 63 10.62 14.56 -4.24
CA PHE A 63 10.99 15.36 -3.09
C PHE A 63 10.88 14.55 -1.80
N THR A 64 11.83 14.70 -0.89
CA THR A 64 11.76 14.21 0.49
C THR A 64 12.32 15.24 1.47
N PRO A 65 11.81 15.33 2.73
CA PRO A 65 12.42 16.19 3.73
C PRO A 65 13.85 15.76 4.03
N ASN A 66 14.73 16.73 4.25
CA ASN A 66 16.11 16.48 4.64
C ASN A 66 16.19 16.14 6.13
N MET A 67 16.05 14.84 6.41
CA MET A 67 16.05 14.34 7.79
C MET A 67 17.41 14.40 8.47
N ASP A 68 18.50 14.49 7.71
CA ASP A 68 19.85 14.63 8.24
C ASP A 68 20.12 16.07 8.70
N THR A 69 19.59 17.05 7.98
CA THR A 69 19.76 18.47 8.27
C THR A 69 18.76 18.97 9.31
N GLN A 70 17.47 18.57 9.16
CA GLN A 70 16.40 19.03 10.06
C GLN A 70 15.25 18.01 10.15
N PRO A 71 15.34 17.00 11.03
CA PRO A 71 14.30 15.99 11.23
C PRO A 71 12.93 16.59 11.57
N GLU A 72 12.92 17.71 12.33
CA GLU A 72 11.71 18.39 12.77
C GLU A 72 10.87 18.90 11.59
N PHE A 73 11.51 19.27 10.48
CA PHE A 73 10.81 19.70 9.28
C PHE A 73 10.05 18.52 8.64
N GLY A 74 10.66 17.35 8.58
CA GLY A 74 9.99 16.14 8.11
C GLY A 74 8.79 15.74 8.98
N GLU A 75 8.97 15.81 10.30
CA GLU A 75 7.91 15.47 11.25
C GLU A 75 6.74 16.48 11.20
N VAL A 76 7.02 17.78 11.03
CA VAL A 76 5.94 18.77 10.90
C VAL A 76 5.21 18.65 9.57
N LEU A 77 5.88 18.27 8.47
CA LEU A 77 5.22 17.98 7.19
C LEU A 77 4.27 16.79 7.30
N LYS A 78 4.66 15.71 7.98
CA LYS A 78 3.77 14.57 8.25
C LYS A 78 2.53 15.00 9.04
N LYS A 79 2.72 15.79 10.10
CA LYS A 79 1.61 16.35 10.89
C LYS A 79 0.70 17.26 10.05
N ALA A 80 1.29 18.07 9.16
CA ALA A 80 0.55 18.94 8.26
C ALA A 80 -0.33 18.13 7.29
N LYS A 81 0.22 17.09 6.67
CA LYS A 81 -0.51 16.17 5.80
C LYS A 81 -1.69 15.51 6.55
N ALA A 82 -1.44 15.02 7.76
CA ALA A 82 -2.47 14.41 8.62
C ALA A 82 -3.57 15.42 9.02
N ALA A 83 -3.23 16.71 9.18
CA ALA A 83 -4.17 17.78 9.46
C ALA A 83 -4.95 18.28 8.22
N GLY A 84 -4.64 17.75 7.03
CA GLY A 84 -5.30 18.12 5.77
C GLY A 84 -4.66 19.32 5.04
N VAL A 85 -3.45 19.73 5.41
CA VAL A 85 -2.64 20.66 4.62
C VAL A 85 -2.17 19.94 3.37
N LYS A 86 -2.34 20.53 2.20
CA LYS A 86 -1.84 19.97 0.93
C LYS A 86 -0.36 20.31 0.76
N ILE A 87 0.44 19.31 0.45
CA ILE A 87 1.86 19.47 0.19
C ILE A 87 2.08 19.17 -1.28
N LEU A 88 2.48 20.17 -2.03
CA LEU A 88 2.65 20.14 -3.48
C LEU A 88 4.11 20.44 -3.82
N ALA A 89 4.69 19.69 -4.72
CA ALA A 89 5.99 19.94 -5.27
C ALA A 89 5.91 19.98 -6.81
N TYR A 90 6.53 20.98 -7.41
CA TYR A 90 6.58 21.14 -8.84
C TYR A 90 8.01 21.43 -9.26
N ASP A 91 8.45 20.83 -10.37
CA ASP A 91 9.70 21.17 -10.99
C ASP A 91 9.59 22.42 -11.87
N CYS A 92 10.70 22.89 -12.38
CA CYS A 92 10.76 24.08 -13.22
C CYS A 92 11.55 23.85 -14.49
N GLN A 93 11.04 24.40 -15.57
CA GLN A 93 11.88 24.69 -16.73
C GLN A 93 12.72 25.91 -16.42
N VAL A 94 14.03 25.77 -16.51
CA VAL A 94 15.01 26.81 -16.21
C VAL A 94 15.75 27.14 -17.50
N THR A 95 15.75 28.43 -17.86
CA THR A 95 16.54 29.00 -18.95
C THR A 95 17.45 30.07 -18.41
N GLU A 96 18.31 30.68 -19.24
CA GLU A 96 19.24 31.72 -18.79
C GLU A 96 18.54 32.94 -18.17
N ASP A 97 17.29 33.22 -18.58
CA ASP A 97 16.55 34.44 -18.23
C ASP A 97 15.16 34.14 -17.62
N SER A 98 14.78 32.89 -17.44
CA SER A 98 13.48 32.57 -16.87
C SER A 98 13.43 31.25 -16.08
N ILE A 99 12.52 31.22 -15.11
CA ILE A 99 12.11 30.00 -14.39
C ILE A 99 10.60 29.90 -14.52
N LYS A 100 10.12 28.76 -15.02
CA LYS A 100 8.68 28.48 -15.18
C LYS A 100 8.33 27.16 -14.49
N ILE A 101 7.33 27.18 -13.61
CA ILE A 101 6.77 25.97 -13.00
C ILE A 101 6.22 25.07 -14.11
N ASP A 102 6.48 23.76 -14.00
CA ASP A 102 6.13 22.80 -15.05
C ASP A 102 5.37 21.59 -14.48
N GLU A 103 6.03 20.49 -14.14
CA GLU A 103 5.36 19.24 -13.79
C GLU A 103 5.33 18.98 -12.28
N GLU A 104 4.30 18.27 -11.83
CA GLU A 104 4.19 17.84 -10.45
C GLU A 104 5.24 16.77 -10.15
N VAL A 105 5.90 16.92 -8.99
CA VAL A 105 6.92 15.99 -8.49
C VAL A 105 6.36 15.24 -7.29
N PRO A 106 6.51 13.91 -7.21
CA PRO A 106 6.08 13.14 -6.07
C PRO A 106 6.67 13.63 -4.75
N VAL A 107 5.84 13.74 -3.70
CA VAL A 107 6.25 14.11 -2.33
C VAL A 107 6.28 12.88 -1.46
N VAL A 108 7.47 12.43 -1.07
CA VAL A 108 7.73 11.23 -0.25
C VAL A 108 8.07 11.68 1.17
N LEU A 109 7.13 11.59 2.10
CA LEU A 109 7.31 11.96 3.52
C LEU A 109 7.71 10.79 4.41
N GLU A 110 7.53 9.57 3.93
CA GLU A 110 7.88 8.35 4.64
C GLU A 110 9.25 7.84 4.21
N ASN A 111 9.62 6.65 4.66
CA ASN A 111 10.93 6.09 4.32
C ASN A 111 11.10 5.98 2.80
N PRO A 112 12.01 6.72 2.17
CA PRO A 112 12.23 6.70 0.72
C PRO A 112 12.57 5.30 0.19
N ILE A 113 13.26 4.48 0.99
CA ILE A 113 13.61 3.10 0.62
C ILE A 113 12.35 2.26 0.36
N LEU A 114 11.30 2.44 1.17
CA LEU A 114 10.03 1.76 0.95
C LEU A 114 9.40 2.17 -0.38
N TRP A 115 9.39 3.46 -0.68
CA TRP A 115 8.84 3.98 -1.93
C TRP A 115 9.66 3.52 -3.15
N GLU A 116 10.99 3.56 -3.07
CA GLU A 116 11.88 3.11 -4.15
C GLU A 116 11.87 1.60 -4.39
N THR A 117 11.52 0.81 -3.38
CA THR A 117 11.58 -0.66 -3.44
C THR A 117 10.18 -1.28 -3.56
N VAL A 118 9.24 -0.84 -2.72
CA VAL A 118 7.91 -1.48 -2.62
C VAL A 118 7.07 -1.18 -3.85
N ASP A 119 7.01 0.06 -4.29
CA ASP A 119 6.17 0.44 -5.43
C ASP A 119 6.60 -0.22 -6.75
N PRO A 120 7.89 -0.25 -7.12
CA PRO A 120 8.35 -1.01 -8.28
C PRO A 120 8.07 -2.52 -8.18
N ILE A 121 8.25 -3.12 -6.99
CA ILE A 121 7.96 -4.55 -6.78
C ILE A 121 6.46 -4.82 -6.92
N VAL A 122 5.61 -3.98 -6.35
CA VAL A 122 4.15 -4.12 -6.46
C VAL A 122 3.68 -3.91 -7.90
N ALA A 123 4.24 -2.94 -8.61
CA ALA A 123 3.95 -2.70 -10.03
C ALA A 123 4.36 -3.93 -10.87
N TRP A 124 5.59 -4.38 -10.70
CA TRP A 124 6.07 -5.60 -11.36
C TRP A 124 5.18 -6.82 -11.06
N TYR A 125 4.80 -7.02 -9.78
CA TYR A 125 3.93 -8.12 -9.39
C TYR A 125 2.55 -8.04 -10.08
N ARG A 126 1.96 -6.86 -10.18
CA ARG A 126 0.66 -6.69 -10.87
C ARG A 126 0.71 -7.11 -12.34
N GLU A 127 1.82 -6.83 -13.02
CA GLU A 127 2.02 -7.17 -14.42
C GLU A 127 2.43 -8.65 -14.62
N ASN A 128 3.21 -9.21 -13.68
CA ASN A 128 3.87 -10.50 -13.85
C ASN A 128 3.28 -11.62 -12.96
N LYS A 129 2.26 -11.33 -12.14
CA LYS A 129 1.65 -12.35 -11.28
C LYS A 129 1.07 -13.48 -12.12
N ARG A 130 1.37 -14.72 -11.72
CA ARG A 130 0.78 -15.90 -12.37
C ARG A 130 -0.73 -15.91 -12.25
N ASP A 131 -1.40 -16.29 -13.31
CA ASP A 131 -2.85 -16.55 -13.33
C ASP A 131 -3.13 -17.88 -12.64
N LEU A 132 -3.77 -17.79 -11.45
CA LEU A 132 -4.05 -18.93 -10.61
C LEU A 132 -5.50 -18.92 -10.15
N PRO A 133 -6.24 -20.07 -10.19
CA PRO A 133 -7.67 -20.14 -9.88
C PRO A 133 -8.03 -19.49 -8.53
N TRP A 134 -7.22 -19.67 -7.51
CA TRP A 134 -7.43 -19.11 -6.15
C TRP A 134 -7.15 -17.60 -6.02
N ARG A 135 -6.80 -16.94 -7.11
CA ARG A 135 -6.60 -15.47 -7.17
C ARG A 135 -7.73 -14.72 -7.84
N HIS A 136 -8.72 -15.43 -8.42
CA HIS A 136 -9.83 -14.82 -9.15
C HIS A 136 -11.01 -14.48 -8.23
N ASP A 137 -11.44 -15.43 -7.44
CA ASP A 137 -12.55 -15.27 -6.49
C ASP A 137 -11.99 -15.53 -5.08
N VAL A 138 -11.46 -14.46 -4.50
CA VAL A 138 -10.69 -14.52 -3.25
C VAL A 138 -11.64 -14.48 -2.05
N THR A 139 -11.88 -15.64 -1.44
CA THR A 139 -12.53 -15.75 -0.14
C THR A 139 -11.60 -16.42 0.87
N PRO A 140 -11.73 -16.18 2.18
CA PRO A 140 -10.89 -16.83 3.19
C PRO A 140 -10.91 -18.37 3.07
N TYR A 141 -12.07 -18.96 2.82
CA TYR A 141 -12.20 -20.41 2.61
C TYR A 141 -11.42 -20.89 1.39
N ARG A 142 -11.56 -20.23 0.25
CA ARG A 142 -10.88 -20.59 -1.00
C ARG A 142 -9.37 -20.45 -0.91
N VAL A 143 -8.90 -19.40 -0.27
CA VAL A 143 -7.46 -19.22 0.01
C VAL A 143 -6.97 -20.34 0.91
N TRP A 144 -7.66 -20.62 2.02
CA TRP A 144 -7.28 -21.68 2.94
C TRP A 144 -7.18 -23.05 2.26
N VAL A 145 -8.17 -23.43 1.42
CA VAL A 145 -8.13 -24.67 0.65
C VAL A 145 -6.90 -24.72 -0.25
N SER A 146 -6.61 -23.64 -0.98
CA SER A 146 -5.43 -23.58 -1.86
C SER A 146 -4.12 -23.73 -1.09
N GLU A 147 -3.98 -23.06 0.05
CA GLU A 147 -2.78 -23.12 0.89
C GLU A 147 -2.53 -24.53 1.43
N ILE A 148 -3.56 -25.22 1.89
CA ILE A 148 -3.45 -26.61 2.34
C ILE A 148 -3.09 -27.56 1.19
N MET A 149 -3.68 -27.37 0.00
CA MET A 149 -3.36 -28.19 -1.18
C MET A 149 -1.95 -27.97 -1.68
N LEU A 150 -1.44 -26.74 -1.60
CA LEU A 150 -0.10 -26.35 -2.04
C LEU A 150 1.03 -26.85 -1.12
N GLN A 151 0.71 -27.25 0.12
CA GLN A 151 1.72 -27.81 1.02
C GLN A 151 2.38 -29.05 0.37
N GLN A 152 3.67 -28.93 0.06
CA GLN A 152 4.49 -30.00 -0.56
C GLN A 152 3.94 -30.53 -1.91
N THR A 153 3.09 -29.76 -2.59
CA THR A 153 2.50 -30.11 -3.89
C THR A 153 2.76 -28.99 -4.91
N ARG A 154 3.14 -29.34 -6.12
CA ARG A 154 3.39 -28.35 -7.20
C ARG A 154 2.09 -27.70 -7.65
N VAL A 155 2.16 -26.41 -7.96
CA VAL A 155 1.02 -25.58 -8.39
C VAL A 155 0.21 -26.22 -9.50
N GLU A 156 0.86 -26.69 -10.57
CA GLU A 156 0.18 -27.26 -11.73
C GLU A 156 -0.60 -28.55 -11.38
N ALA A 157 -0.07 -29.32 -10.43
CA ALA A 157 -0.77 -30.51 -9.95
C ALA A 157 -2.00 -30.16 -9.11
N VAL A 158 -1.98 -29.05 -8.39
CA VAL A 158 -3.09 -28.61 -7.51
C VAL A 158 -4.29 -28.09 -8.30
N LYS A 159 -4.09 -27.37 -9.41
CA LYS A 159 -5.17 -26.70 -10.16
C LYS A 159 -6.40 -27.58 -10.40
N PRO A 160 -6.29 -28.77 -11.03
CA PRO A 160 -7.47 -29.61 -11.32
C PRO A 160 -8.15 -30.16 -10.05
N TYR A 161 -7.38 -30.33 -8.96
CA TYR A 161 -7.95 -30.77 -7.67
C TYR A 161 -8.71 -29.64 -6.99
N TYR A 162 -8.16 -28.44 -7.03
CA TYR A 162 -8.78 -27.25 -6.45
C TYR A 162 -10.14 -26.97 -7.10
N ASP A 163 -10.23 -26.97 -8.42
CA ASP A 163 -11.46 -26.72 -9.14
C ASP A 163 -12.51 -27.79 -8.83
N ARG A 164 -12.11 -29.07 -8.84
CA ARG A 164 -13.00 -30.18 -8.51
C ARG A 164 -13.48 -30.12 -7.06
N PHE A 165 -12.57 -29.82 -6.13
CA PHE A 165 -12.87 -29.77 -4.71
C PHE A 165 -13.87 -28.66 -4.40
N LEU A 166 -13.66 -27.45 -4.91
CA LEU A 166 -14.54 -26.32 -4.67
C LEU A 166 -15.87 -26.40 -5.41
N LYS A 167 -15.94 -27.15 -6.51
CA LYS A 167 -17.20 -27.47 -7.17
C LYS A 167 -18.10 -28.35 -6.29
N GLU A 168 -17.51 -29.29 -5.59
CA GLU A 168 -18.22 -30.27 -4.75
C GLU A 168 -18.43 -29.75 -3.31
N LEU A 169 -17.52 -28.97 -2.80
CA LEU A 169 -17.51 -28.42 -1.45
C LEU A 169 -17.25 -26.89 -1.50
N PRO A 170 -18.22 -26.11 -1.98
CA PRO A 170 -18.04 -24.67 -2.22
C PRO A 170 -17.89 -23.83 -0.95
N THR A 171 -18.35 -24.33 0.20
CA THR A 171 -18.30 -23.60 1.47
C THR A 171 -17.62 -24.42 2.57
N ILE A 172 -17.20 -23.73 3.64
CA ILE A 172 -16.63 -24.39 4.82
C ILE A 172 -17.63 -25.33 5.50
N THR A 173 -18.93 -25.01 5.43
CA THR A 173 -20.01 -25.85 5.95
C THR A 173 -20.15 -27.14 5.16
N ASP A 174 -20.01 -27.08 3.82
CA ASP A 174 -20.00 -28.27 2.99
C ASP A 174 -18.83 -29.19 3.31
N LEU A 175 -17.64 -28.61 3.55
CA LEU A 175 -16.45 -29.35 3.97
C LEU A 175 -16.66 -30.00 5.34
N ALA A 176 -17.21 -29.27 6.30
CA ALA A 176 -17.47 -29.79 7.67
C ALA A 176 -18.42 -31.00 7.63
N ASN A 177 -19.44 -30.95 6.78
CA ASN A 177 -20.48 -31.99 6.65
C ASN A 177 -20.14 -33.10 5.64
N ALA A 178 -19.01 -33.03 4.97
CA ALA A 178 -18.61 -34.00 3.96
C ALA A 178 -18.40 -35.39 4.58
N LYS A 179 -18.88 -36.44 3.90
CA LYS A 179 -18.54 -37.81 4.30
C LYS A 179 -17.07 -38.11 4.03
N GLU A 180 -16.44 -38.85 4.93
CA GLU A 180 -14.99 -39.12 4.82
C GLU A 180 -14.60 -39.77 3.50
N ASP A 181 -15.38 -40.78 3.04
CA ASP A 181 -15.11 -41.47 1.78
C ASP A 181 -15.11 -40.52 0.58
N ARG A 182 -16.07 -39.56 0.54
CA ARG A 182 -16.13 -38.55 -0.52
C ARG A 182 -14.96 -37.58 -0.45
N LEU A 183 -14.60 -37.18 0.75
CA LEU A 183 -13.48 -36.29 0.98
C LEU A 183 -12.16 -36.94 0.55
N MET A 184 -11.96 -38.22 0.91
CA MET A 184 -10.77 -38.98 0.51
C MET A 184 -10.70 -39.13 -1.02
N LYS A 185 -11.83 -39.35 -1.68
CA LYS A 185 -11.89 -39.47 -3.14
C LYS A 185 -11.58 -38.16 -3.86
N LEU A 186 -12.03 -37.02 -3.32
CA LEU A 186 -11.67 -35.69 -3.85
C LEU A 186 -10.18 -35.37 -3.71
N TRP A 187 -9.53 -35.96 -2.71
CA TRP A 187 -8.12 -35.75 -2.41
C TRP A 187 -7.19 -36.81 -3.02
N GLU A 188 -7.76 -37.87 -3.61
CA GLU A 188 -7.02 -38.99 -4.19
C GLU A 188 -6.03 -38.51 -5.25
N GLY A 189 -4.73 -38.81 -5.06
CA GLY A 189 -3.63 -38.36 -5.93
C GLY A 189 -2.83 -37.17 -5.43
N LEU A 190 -3.34 -36.37 -4.48
CA LEU A 190 -2.56 -35.27 -3.85
C LEU A 190 -1.59 -35.77 -2.76
N GLY A 191 -1.85 -36.98 -2.22
CA GLY A 191 -1.05 -37.53 -1.10
C GLY A 191 -1.24 -36.78 0.23
N TYR A 192 -0.52 -37.22 1.25
CA TYR A 192 -0.58 -36.62 2.59
C TYR A 192 -2.01 -36.41 3.11
N TYR A 193 -2.81 -37.44 3.15
CA TYR A 193 -4.25 -37.41 3.47
C TYR A 193 -4.59 -36.80 4.85
N ASN A 194 -3.63 -36.75 5.76
CA ASN A 194 -3.80 -36.07 7.04
C ASN A 194 -4.11 -34.57 6.88
N ARG A 195 -3.65 -33.95 5.79
CA ARG A 195 -3.96 -32.54 5.51
C ARG A 195 -5.45 -32.32 5.40
N VAL A 196 -6.14 -33.08 4.56
CA VAL A 196 -7.57 -32.93 4.33
C VAL A 196 -8.40 -33.37 5.55
N ARG A 197 -7.96 -34.41 6.28
CA ARG A 197 -8.60 -34.78 7.54
C ARG A 197 -8.50 -33.68 8.61
N ASN A 198 -7.33 -33.07 8.75
CA ASN A 198 -7.14 -31.96 9.67
C ASN A 198 -7.93 -30.72 9.22
N MET A 199 -7.99 -30.47 7.91
CA MET A 199 -8.79 -29.39 7.34
C MET A 199 -10.27 -29.57 7.63
N GLN A 200 -10.81 -30.80 7.52
CA GLN A 200 -12.19 -31.09 7.90
C GLN A 200 -12.46 -30.90 9.39
N LYS A 201 -11.55 -31.38 10.26
CA LYS A 201 -11.68 -31.17 11.71
C LYS A 201 -11.72 -29.69 12.06
N ALA A 202 -10.85 -28.89 11.43
CA ALA A 202 -10.84 -27.44 11.63
C ALA A 202 -12.13 -26.79 11.07
N ALA A 203 -12.64 -27.26 9.92
CA ALA A 203 -13.92 -26.78 9.39
C ALA A 203 -15.09 -27.06 10.33
N ILE A 204 -15.14 -28.24 10.95
CA ILE A 204 -16.16 -28.58 11.97
C ILE A 204 -16.07 -27.59 13.15
N GLN A 205 -14.88 -27.37 13.70
CA GLN A 205 -14.67 -26.40 14.79
C GLN A 205 -15.10 -24.98 14.38
N MET A 206 -14.76 -24.57 13.16
CA MET A 206 -15.15 -23.25 12.64
C MET A 206 -16.67 -23.10 12.54
N VAL A 207 -17.36 -24.13 12.10
CA VAL A 207 -18.83 -24.11 12.01
C VAL A 207 -19.46 -24.09 13.42
N GLU A 208 -18.97 -24.91 14.33
CA GLU A 208 -19.52 -25.02 15.70
C GLU A 208 -19.24 -23.78 16.55
N GLN A 209 -18.03 -23.21 16.46
CA GLN A 209 -17.61 -22.13 17.36
C GLN A 209 -17.82 -20.72 16.76
N TYR A 210 -17.78 -20.60 15.44
CA TYR A 210 -17.80 -19.30 14.73
C TYR A 210 -18.91 -19.22 13.66
N GLY A 211 -19.85 -20.19 13.64
CA GLY A 211 -20.93 -20.18 12.64
C GLY A 211 -20.45 -20.30 11.19
N GLY A 212 -19.26 -20.85 10.97
CA GLY A 212 -18.66 -20.99 9.66
C GLY A 212 -18.01 -19.71 9.12
N GLN A 213 -17.82 -18.69 9.96
CA GLN A 213 -17.13 -17.46 9.59
C GLN A 213 -15.68 -17.50 10.03
N PHE A 214 -14.76 -17.01 9.19
CA PHE A 214 -13.36 -16.86 9.57
C PHE A 214 -13.21 -15.67 10.51
N PRO A 215 -12.50 -15.82 11.64
CA PRO A 215 -12.26 -14.70 12.54
C PRO A 215 -11.43 -13.61 11.87
N GLU A 216 -11.77 -12.34 12.11
CA GLU A 216 -11.08 -11.16 11.56
C GLU A 216 -9.97 -10.64 12.49
N SER A 217 -9.89 -11.17 13.70
CA SER A 217 -8.87 -10.81 14.72
C SER A 217 -8.23 -12.05 15.34
N TYR A 218 -7.00 -11.88 15.80
CA TYR A 218 -6.27 -12.89 16.57
C TYR A 218 -6.72 -12.91 18.02
#